data_b811ee4a1c0aaac4ef90fd44eec5b6a8
#
_entry.id   b811ee4a1c0aaac4ef90fd44eec5b6a8
#
_cell.length_a   1.000
_cell.length_b   1.000
_cell.length_c   1.000
_cell.angle_alpha   90.00
_cell.angle_beta   90.00
_cell.angle_gamma   90.00
#
_symmetry.space_group_name_H-M   'P 1'
#
loop_
_entity.id
_entity.type
_entity.pdbx_description
1 polymer ?
#
loop_
_entity_poly.entity_id
_entity_poly.type
_entity_poly.pdbx_seq_one_letter_code
_entity_poly.pdbx_strand_id
1 'polypeptide(L)'
;MRYYFCKPWLLYYFPFWKPSQGIVESYSKKYGDLYEVKKTIENECDMLEAVKEAKDAGCNALVVFLGNFGPETPETLVAKEFDGPVMYVAAAEETGKNLINGRGDAYCGVLNCSYNLGLRHLKAFIPEYPVGTADEIADMIAEFQPVARTLLGLQGLKIITFGPRPQDFFACNAPIAPLYDIGVEIEENSELDL
;
A
#
# COMPACT_ATOMS: atom_id res chain seq x y z
N MET A 1 -6.51 2.19 -26.91
CA MET A 1 -6.45 2.17 -25.44
C MET A 1 -5.47 1.06 -25.06
N ARG A 2 -4.22 1.40 -24.68
CA ARG A 2 -3.21 0.40 -24.30
C ARG A 2 -3.33 0.18 -22.80
N TYR A 3 -3.80 -0.98 -22.40
CA TYR A 3 -3.72 -1.43 -21.02
C TYR A 3 -2.24 -1.63 -20.67
N TYR A 4 -1.69 -0.73 -19.86
CA TYR A 4 -0.39 -0.97 -19.24
C TYR A 4 -0.58 -2.03 -18.16
N PHE A 5 -0.11 -3.22 -18.42
CA PHE A 5 0.02 -4.28 -17.43
C PHE A 5 0.86 -3.76 -16.28
N CYS A 6 0.37 -3.97 -15.05
CA CYS A 6 1.07 -3.63 -13.83
C CYS A 6 2.51 -4.10 -13.87
N LYS A 7 3.44 -3.19 -13.67
CA LYS A 7 4.83 -3.49 -13.34
C LYS A 7 4.89 -4.14 -11.95
N PRO A 8 5.99 -4.83 -11.61
CA PRO A 8 6.07 -5.66 -10.41
C PRO A 8 5.71 -4.92 -9.14
N TRP A 9 5.11 -5.65 -8.22
CA TRP A 9 4.79 -5.21 -6.86
C TRP A 9 6.06 -5.16 -6.03
N LEU A 10 6.09 -4.33 -5.00
CA LEU A 10 7.26 -4.07 -4.20
C LEU A 10 7.10 -4.57 -2.78
N LEU A 11 8.11 -5.26 -2.28
CA LEU A 11 8.22 -5.67 -0.88
C LEU A 11 9.30 -4.83 -0.19
N TYR A 12 8.93 -4.15 0.90
CA TYR A 12 9.82 -3.47 1.83
C TYR A 12 10.13 -4.31 3.04
N TYR A 13 11.36 -4.22 3.52
CA TYR A 13 11.87 -5.00 4.64
C TYR A 13 12.47 -4.12 5.74
N PHE A 14 12.05 -4.35 6.99
CA PHE A 14 12.71 -3.83 8.18
C PHE A 14 13.58 -4.90 8.82
N PRO A 15 14.82 -4.55 9.29
CA PRO A 15 15.83 -5.56 9.55
C PRO A 15 15.63 -6.31 10.84
N PHE A 16 16.03 -7.52 10.84
CA PHE A 16 16.67 -8.42 11.79
C PHE A 16 16.52 -9.90 11.43
N TRP A 17 15.76 -10.25 10.37
CA TRP A 17 15.60 -11.65 9.96
C TRP A 17 15.41 -11.77 8.44
N LYS A 18 15.92 -12.85 7.82
CA LYS A 18 15.79 -13.18 6.38
C LYS A 18 14.51 -13.95 5.96
N PRO A 19 13.28 -13.59 6.33
CA PRO A 19 12.07 -14.24 5.81
C PRO A 19 11.53 -13.59 4.53
N SER A 20 11.99 -12.40 4.13
CA SER A 20 11.54 -11.72 2.92
C SER A 20 11.74 -12.55 1.66
N GLN A 21 12.87 -13.25 1.53
CA GLN A 21 13.12 -14.17 0.42
C GLN A 21 12.05 -15.25 0.29
N GLY A 22 11.57 -15.81 1.41
CA GLY A 22 10.48 -16.78 1.42
C GLY A 22 9.18 -16.22 0.88
N ILE A 23 8.85 -14.95 1.18
CA ILE A 23 7.65 -14.27 0.68
C ILE A 23 7.73 -14.09 -0.84
N VAL A 24 8.86 -13.56 -1.34
CA VAL A 24 9.08 -13.36 -2.78
C VAL A 24 8.99 -14.69 -3.53
N GLU A 25 9.63 -15.74 -3.01
CA GLU A 25 9.59 -17.07 -3.62
C GLU A 25 8.18 -17.67 -3.61
N SER A 26 7.47 -17.57 -2.49
CA SER A 26 6.10 -18.07 -2.36
C SER A 26 5.15 -17.34 -3.30
N TYR A 27 5.24 -16.00 -3.31
CA TYR A 27 4.42 -15.16 -4.17
C TYR A 27 4.69 -15.45 -5.65
N SER A 28 5.96 -15.52 -6.05
CA SER A 28 6.34 -15.74 -7.44
C SER A 28 5.90 -17.09 -7.96
N LYS A 29 5.84 -18.11 -7.11
CA LYS A 29 5.34 -19.45 -7.48
C LYS A 29 3.82 -19.46 -7.77
N LYS A 30 3.05 -18.59 -7.08
CA LYS A 30 1.59 -18.62 -7.12
C LYS A 30 0.99 -17.52 -8.01
N TYR A 31 1.57 -16.32 -8.00
CA TYR A 31 0.89 -15.08 -8.43
C TYR A 31 1.69 -14.25 -9.44
N GLY A 32 2.98 -14.47 -9.60
CA GLY A 32 3.84 -13.76 -10.52
C GLY A 32 4.94 -12.94 -9.84
N ASP A 33 5.55 -12.02 -10.57
CA ASP A 33 6.74 -11.31 -10.09
C ASP A 33 6.44 -10.31 -8.96
N LEU A 34 7.29 -10.35 -7.94
CA LEU A 34 7.34 -9.40 -6.82
C LEU A 34 8.74 -8.79 -6.77
N TYR A 35 8.83 -7.46 -6.85
CA TYR A 35 10.11 -6.77 -6.74
C TYR A 35 10.48 -6.58 -5.27
N GLU A 36 11.68 -6.98 -4.87
CA GLU A 36 12.19 -6.77 -3.53
C GLU A 36 13.15 -5.58 -3.50
N VAL A 37 12.87 -4.58 -2.65
CA VAL A 37 13.81 -3.47 -2.39
C VAL A 37 15.01 -4.01 -1.65
N LYS A 38 16.19 -3.65 -2.12
CA LYS A 38 17.46 -4.12 -1.53
C LYS A 38 17.82 -3.39 -0.26
N LYS A 39 17.34 -2.16 -0.14
CA LYS A 39 17.63 -1.31 1.02
C LYS A 39 16.78 -1.71 2.21
N THR A 40 17.44 -2.03 3.30
CA THR A 40 16.80 -2.18 4.60
C THR A 40 16.63 -0.82 5.25
N ILE A 41 15.46 -0.57 5.86
CA ILE A 41 15.13 0.73 6.46
C ILE A 41 15.40 0.70 7.96
N GLU A 42 16.35 1.49 8.42
CA GLU A 42 16.69 1.67 9.83
C GLU A 42 16.45 3.12 10.29
N ASN A 43 16.30 4.05 9.33
CA ASN A 43 16.12 5.47 9.56
C ASN A 43 15.44 6.14 8.36
N GLU A 44 15.18 7.43 8.45
CA GLU A 44 14.47 8.19 7.42
C GLU A 44 15.29 8.33 6.11
N CYS A 45 16.61 8.37 6.19
CA CYS A 45 17.46 8.41 4.98
C CYS A 45 17.32 7.12 4.19
N ASP A 46 17.39 5.98 4.88
CA ASP A 46 17.19 4.67 4.26
C ASP A 46 15.79 4.55 3.64
N MET A 47 14.78 5.08 4.33
CA MET A 47 13.40 5.12 3.83
C MET A 47 13.30 5.90 2.52
N LEU A 48 13.91 7.08 2.43
CA LEU A 48 13.90 7.89 1.20
C LEU A 48 14.64 7.19 0.05
N GLU A 49 15.78 6.54 0.31
CA GLU A 49 16.50 5.76 -0.68
C GLU A 49 15.66 4.58 -1.17
N ALA A 50 15.00 3.87 -0.26
CA ALA A 50 14.15 2.75 -0.57
C ALA A 50 12.91 3.16 -1.39
N VAL A 51 12.24 4.27 -1.03
CA VAL A 51 11.13 4.84 -1.83
C VAL A 51 11.60 5.22 -3.23
N LYS A 52 12.80 5.82 -3.33
CA LYS A 52 13.38 6.16 -4.63
C LYS A 52 13.65 4.90 -5.46
N GLU A 53 14.26 3.87 -4.88
CA GLU A 53 14.49 2.59 -5.56
C GLU A 53 13.19 1.99 -6.10
N ALA A 54 12.13 2.03 -5.30
CA ALA A 54 10.80 1.58 -5.67
C ALA A 54 10.23 2.32 -6.89
N LYS A 55 10.28 3.64 -6.83
CA LYS A 55 9.79 4.51 -7.91
C LYS A 55 10.61 4.32 -9.18
N ASP A 56 11.93 4.23 -9.08
CA ASP A 56 12.83 3.99 -10.20
C ASP A 56 12.59 2.62 -10.85
N ALA A 57 12.24 1.60 -10.06
CA ALA A 57 11.82 0.29 -10.56
C ALA A 57 10.40 0.29 -11.19
N GLY A 58 9.67 1.41 -11.07
CA GLY A 58 8.33 1.58 -11.62
C GLY A 58 7.24 0.85 -10.86
N CYS A 59 7.43 0.65 -9.57
CA CYS A 59 6.44 0.03 -8.70
C CYS A 59 5.30 1.02 -8.41
N ASN A 60 4.07 0.54 -8.50
CA ASN A 60 2.86 1.36 -8.33
C ASN A 60 2.12 1.08 -7.01
N ALA A 61 2.47 0.02 -6.31
CA ALA A 61 1.95 -0.31 -4.99
C ALA A 61 3.07 -0.89 -4.13
N LEU A 62 2.92 -0.77 -2.82
CA LEU A 62 3.95 -1.06 -1.84
C LEU A 62 3.43 -2.01 -0.78
N VAL A 63 4.25 -2.99 -0.39
CA VAL A 63 4.03 -3.82 0.79
C VAL A 63 5.16 -3.56 1.79
N VAL A 64 4.79 -3.11 2.97
CA VAL A 64 5.70 -2.93 4.12
C VAL A 64 5.63 -4.17 4.97
N PHE A 65 6.73 -4.90 5.04
CA PHE A 65 6.86 -6.12 5.83
C PHE A 65 7.66 -5.84 7.11
N LEU A 66 7.03 -6.04 8.24
CA LEU A 66 7.66 -5.89 9.55
C LEU A 66 8.15 -7.27 10.03
N GLY A 67 9.46 -7.50 9.93
CA GLY A 67 10.09 -8.73 10.42
C GLY A 67 10.32 -8.70 11.93
N ASN A 68 10.22 -7.53 12.55
CA ASN A 68 10.33 -7.27 13.98
C ASN A 68 9.73 -5.88 14.30
N PHE A 69 9.87 -5.39 15.53
CA PHE A 69 9.56 -4.01 15.88
C PHE A 69 10.52 -3.06 15.14
N GLY A 70 9.99 -2.19 14.30
CA GLY A 70 10.77 -1.25 13.49
C GLY A 70 10.80 0.16 14.10
N PRO A 71 11.59 1.09 13.52
CA PRO A 71 11.57 2.49 13.89
C PRO A 71 10.29 3.16 13.39
N GLU A 72 9.46 3.64 14.30
CA GLU A 72 8.09 4.15 14.05
C GLU A 72 7.98 5.24 12.98
N THR A 73 8.94 6.16 12.94
CA THR A 73 8.88 7.31 12.03
C THR A 73 9.08 6.89 10.58
N PRO A 74 10.18 6.23 10.18
CA PRO A 74 10.38 5.86 8.79
C PRO A 74 9.39 4.79 8.31
N GLU A 75 9.01 3.82 9.16
CA GLU A 75 8.00 2.81 8.76
C GLU A 75 6.64 3.41 8.46
N THR A 76 6.27 4.52 9.13
CA THR A 76 4.99 5.20 8.90
C THR A 76 5.09 6.19 7.75
N LEU A 77 6.16 6.98 7.69
CA LEU A 77 6.34 8.00 6.65
C LEU A 77 6.55 7.40 5.26
N VAL A 78 6.98 6.14 5.16
CA VAL A 78 7.09 5.45 3.86
C VAL A 78 5.77 5.49 3.08
N ALA A 79 4.63 5.38 3.75
CA ALA A 79 3.32 5.46 3.11
C ALA A 79 3.05 6.84 2.50
N LYS A 80 3.49 7.91 3.18
CA LYS A 80 3.38 9.28 2.69
C LYS A 80 4.31 9.56 1.51
N GLU A 81 5.56 9.14 1.63
CA GLU A 81 6.61 9.46 0.65
C GLU A 81 6.46 8.61 -0.64
N PHE A 82 5.90 7.42 -0.53
CA PHE A 82 5.60 6.60 -1.71
C PHE A 82 4.48 7.19 -2.56
N ASP A 83 3.46 7.74 -1.92
CA ASP A 83 2.31 8.39 -2.56
C ASP A 83 1.55 7.43 -3.51
N GLY A 84 1.19 6.27 -2.99
CA GLY A 84 0.46 5.22 -3.71
C GLY A 84 -0.18 4.23 -2.73
N PRO A 85 -0.85 3.19 -3.24
CA PRO A 85 -1.40 2.14 -2.39
C PRO A 85 -0.32 1.43 -1.59
N VAL A 86 -0.48 1.38 -0.27
CA VAL A 86 0.46 0.74 0.65
C VAL A 86 -0.27 -0.26 1.54
N MET A 87 0.34 -1.43 1.72
CA MET A 87 -0.11 -2.49 2.63
C MET A 87 0.93 -2.72 3.72
N TYR A 88 0.48 -3.00 4.94
CA TYR A 88 1.34 -3.37 6.07
C TYR A 88 1.03 -4.78 6.56
N VAL A 89 2.08 -5.57 6.70
CA VAL A 89 2.03 -6.95 7.22
C VAL A 89 3.24 -7.25 8.07
N ALA A 90 3.16 -8.27 8.91
CA ALA A 90 4.25 -8.67 9.80
C ALA A 90 4.52 -10.18 9.78
N ALA A 91 5.71 -10.53 10.19
CA ALA A 91 6.13 -11.91 10.34
C ALA A 91 5.34 -12.63 11.44
N ALA A 92 4.88 -13.85 11.15
CA ALA A 92 4.50 -14.78 12.20
C ALA A 92 5.73 -15.17 13.02
N GLU A 93 5.63 -15.00 14.33
CA GLU A 93 6.69 -15.37 15.25
C GLU A 93 6.59 -16.85 15.57
N GLU A 94 7.56 -17.63 15.10
CA GLU A 94 7.64 -19.04 15.42
C GLU A 94 8.08 -19.21 16.89
N THR A 95 7.40 -20.12 17.59
CA THR A 95 7.68 -20.41 18.98
C THR A 95 9.13 -20.87 19.19
N GLY A 96 9.94 -20.02 19.75
CA GLY A 96 11.15 -20.36 20.52
C GLY A 96 12.41 -20.76 19.76
N LYS A 97 12.35 -21.25 18.53
CA LYS A 97 13.56 -21.78 17.85
C LYS A 97 14.34 -20.76 17.03
N ASN A 98 13.67 -19.72 16.56
CA ASN A 98 14.24 -18.74 15.64
C ASN A 98 14.29 -17.32 16.20
N LEU A 99 13.90 -17.12 17.44
CA LEU A 99 13.90 -15.82 18.09
C LEU A 99 15.23 -15.58 18.82
N ILE A 100 15.90 -14.48 18.54
CA ILE A 100 17.06 -14.05 19.33
C ILE A 100 16.58 -13.84 20.77
N ASN A 101 17.11 -14.63 21.71
CA ASN A 101 16.71 -14.62 23.12
C ASN A 101 15.22 -14.85 23.39
N GLY A 102 14.52 -15.54 22.49
CA GLY A 102 13.08 -15.83 22.63
C GLY A 102 12.18 -14.61 22.48
N ARG A 103 12.64 -13.52 21.89
CA ARG A 103 11.87 -12.31 21.64
C ARG A 103 11.57 -12.12 20.17
N GLY A 104 10.31 -11.96 19.86
CA GLY A 104 9.80 -11.45 18.59
C GLY A 104 8.78 -10.36 18.86
N ASP A 105 8.87 -9.23 18.18
CA ASP A 105 8.03 -8.06 18.39
C ASP A 105 7.34 -7.59 17.09
N ALA A 106 7.22 -8.46 16.08
CA ALA A 106 6.66 -8.09 14.78
C ALA A 106 5.16 -7.69 14.87
N TYR A 107 4.38 -8.42 15.65
CA TYR A 107 2.98 -8.07 15.92
C TYR A 107 2.86 -6.74 16.66
N CYS A 108 3.71 -6.50 17.66
CA CYS A 108 3.77 -5.22 18.37
C CYS A 108 4.15 -4.08 17.42
N GLY A 109 5.05 -4.33 16.47
CA GLY A 109 5.43 -3.39 15.40
C GLY A 109 4.22 -2.98 14.55
N VAL A 110 3.40 -3.94 14.10
CA VAL A 110 2.18 -3.62 13.33
C VAL A 110 1.18 -2.82 14.14
N LEU A 111 0.95 -3.16 15.41
CA LEU A 111 0.04 -2.39 16.28
C LEU A 111 0.51 -0.94 16.39
N ASN A 112 1.81 -0.76 16.64
CA ASN A 112 2.40 0.57 16.75
C ASN A 112 2.35 1.33 15.43
N CYS A 113 2.71 0.70 14.33
CA CYS A 113 2.63 1.29 13.00
C CYS A 113 1.20 1.73 12.65
N SER A 114 0.20 0.88 12.90
CA SER A 114 -1.21 1.19 12.63
C SER A 114 -1.70 2.40 13.43
N TYR A 115 -1.31 2.50 14.70
CA TYR A 115 -1.59 3.67 15.54
C TYR A 115 -0.95 4.95 14.98
N ASN A 116 0.33 4.86 14.60
CA ASN A 116 1.08 5.99 14.03
C ASN A 116 0.54 6.45 12.67
N LEU A 117 0.08 5.53 11.81
CA LEU A 117 -0.63 5.87 10.57
C LEU A 117 -1.90 6.68 10.87
N GLY A 118 -2.68 6.24 11.87
CA GLY A 118 -3.87 6.95 12.32
C GLY A 118 -3.57 8.37 12.83
N LEU A 119 -2.53 8.53 13.65
CA LEU A 119 -2.10 9.85 14.15
C LEU A 119 -1.71 10.83 13.04
N ARG A 120 -1.18 10.31 11.93
CA ARG A 120 -0.74 11.11 10.78
C ARG A 120 -1.80 11.21 9.68
N HIS A 121 -2.99 10.66 9.91
CA HIS A 121 -4.07 10.58 8.91
C HIS A 121 -3.64 9.93 7.58
N LEU A 122 -2.68 9.01 7.64
CA LEU A 122 -2.21 8.24 6.50
C LEU A 122 -3.07 7.00 6.31
N LYS A 123 -3.51 6.78 5.08
CA LYS A 123 -4.32 5.60 4.72
C LYS A 123 -3.40 4.48 4.24
N ALA A 124 -3.61 3.29 4.76
CA ALA A 124 -2.92 2.08 4.31
C ALA A 124 -3.87 0.88 4.43
N PHE A 125 -3.61 -0.16 3.65
CA PHE A 125 -4.31 -1.42 3.77
C PHE A 125 -3.62 -2.26 4.85
N ILE A 126 -4.36 -2.65 5.86
CA ILE A 126 -3.92 -3.58 6.89
C ILE A 126 -4.92 -4.74 6.87
N PRO A 127 -4.50 -5.97 6.55
CA PRO A 127 -5.39 -7.12 6.60
C PRO A 127 -6.01 -7.30 7.99
N GLU A 128 -7.16 -7.96 8.08
CA GLU A 128 -7.79 -8.27 9.36
C GLU A 128 -6.84 -9.05 10.29
N TYR A 129 -6.04 -9.94 9.69
CA TYR A 129 -4.95 -10.67 10.33
C TYR A 129 -3.62 -10.33 9.64
N PRO A 130 -2.90 -9.28 10.07
CA PRO A 130 -1.75 -8.78 9.34
C PRO A 130 -0.44 -9.54 9.62
N VAL A 131 -0.50 -10.66 10.33
CA VAL A 131 0.66 -11.46 10.74
C VAL A 131 0.57 -12.82 10.08
N GLY A 132 1.64 -13.27 9.43
CA GLY A 132 1.63 -14.55 8.73
C GLY A 132 3.01 -15.12 8.44
N THR A 133 3.02 -16.38 8.06
CA THR A 133 4.13 -17.06 7.41
C THR A 133 4.35 -16.49 6.01
N ALA A 134 5.43 -16.85 5.35
CA ALA A 134 5.72 -16.40 3.99
C ALA A 134 4.60 -16.73 3.00
N ASP A 135 3.99 -17.92 3.12
CA ASP A 135 2.88 -18.35 2.27
C ASP A 135 1.60 -17.56 2.53
N GLU A 136 1.25 -17.35 3.79
CA GLU A 136 0.08 -16.55 4.18
C GLU A 136 0.21 -15.09 3.76
N ILE A 137 1.41 -14.50 3.91
CA ILE A 137 1.68 -13.14 3.46
C ILE A 137 1.59 -13.03 1.93
N ALA A 138 2.09 -14.03 1.20
CA ALA A 138 1.94 -14.06 -0.26
C ALA A 138 0.45 -14.05 -0.67
N ASP A 139 -0.40 -14.79 0.03
CA ASP A 139 -1.85 -14.81 -0.20
C ASP A 139 -2.49 -13.45 0.16
N MET A 140 -2.10 -12.83 1.28
CA MET A 140 -2.55 -11.47 1.65
C MET A 140 -2.16 -10.41 0.61
N ILE A 141 -0.95 -10.50 0.04
CA ILE A 141 -0.51 -9.61 -1.05
C ILE A 141 -1.40 -9.80 -2.28
N ALA A 142 -1.77 -11.03 -2.61
CA ALA A 142 -2.66 -11.30 -3.72
C ALA A 142 -4.07 -10.70 -3.50
N GLU A 143 -4.58 -10.70 -2.26
CA GLU A 143 -5.84 -10.04 -1.89
C GLU A 143 -5.74 -8.51 -1.97
N PHE A 144 -4.59 -7.94 -1.67
CA PHE A 144 -4.36 -6.50 -1.81
C PHE A 144 -4.30 -6.02 -3.26
N GLN A 145 -3.92 -6.86 -4.21
CA GLN A 145 -3.78 -6.49 -5.62
C GLN A 145 -5.03 -5.81 -6.22
N PRO A 146 -6.25 -6.38 -6.11
CA PRO A 146 -7.44 -5.73 -6.66
C PRO A 146 -7.74 -4.40 -5.98
N VAL A 147 -7.47 -4.26 -4.68
CA VAL A 147 -7.62 -2.99 -3.94
C VAL A 147 -6.68 -1.93 -4.52
N ALA A 148 -5.40 -2.25 -4.64
CA ALA A 148 -4.40 -1.34 -5.16
C ALA A 148 -4.69 -0.94 -6.62
N ARG A 149 -5.10 -1.89 -7.48
CA ARG A 149 -5.49 -1.59 -8.87
C ARG A 149 -6.69 -0.65 -8.94
N THR A 150 -7.66 -0.85 -8.06
CA THR A 150 -8.84 0.02 -8.00
C THR A 150 -8.45 1.44 -7.61
N LEU A 151 -7.63 1.60 -6.57
CA LEU A 151 -7.14 2.91 -6.14
C LEU A 151 -6.33 3.61 -7.25
N LEU A 152 -5.43 2.90 -7.91
CA LEU A 152 -4.65 3.43 -9.03
C LEU A 152 -5.52 3.79 -10.24
N GLY A 153 -6.59 3.02 -10.49
CA GLY A 153 -7.53 3.28 -11.57
C GLY A 153 -8.44 4.49 -11.30
N LEU A 154 -8.68 4.81 -10.04
CA LEU A 154 -9.46 5.99 -9.63
C LEU A 154 -8.62 7.27 -9.63
N GLN A 155 -7.32 7.16 -9.40
CA GLN A 155 -6.41 8.31 -9.46
C GLN A 155 -6.41 8.93 -10.86
N GLY A 156 -6.82 10.20 -10.93
CA GLY A 156 -6.92 10.93 -12.19
C GLY A 156 -8.07 10.51 -13.10
N LEU A 157 -9.00 9.69 -12.62
CA LEU A 157 -10.27 9.45 -13.31
C LEU A 157 -11.07 10.75 -13.36
N LYS A 158 -11.53 11.11 -14.56
CA LYS A 158 -12.40 12.28 -14.77
C LYS A 158 -13.79 11.81 -15.15
N ILE A 159 -14.79 12.24 -14.40
CA ILE A 159 -16.19 12.08 -14.72
C ILE A 159 -16.65 13.34 -15.43
N ILE A 160 -17.07 13.20 -16.68
CA ILE A 160 -17.60 14.30 -17.47
C ILE A 160 -19.11 14.16 -17.51
N THR A 161 -19.84 15.20 -17.07
CA THR A 161 -21.30 15.27 -17.12
C THR A 161 -21.75 16.32 -18.13
N PHE A 162 -22.80 16.02 -18.86
CA PHE A 162 -23.44 16.94 -19.79
C PHE A 162 -24.87 17.23 -19.35
N GLY A 163 -25.24 18.50 -19.32
CA GLY A 163 -26.54 18.96 -18.89
C GLY A 163 -26.55 19.41 -17.43
N PRO A 164 -26.74 20.72 -17.17
CA PRO A 164 -26.88 21.22 -15.83
C PRO A 164 -28.19 20.68 -15.21
N ARG A 165 -28.15 20.49 -13.89
CA ARG A 165 -29.41 20.29 -13.16
C ARG A 165 -30.38 21.44 -13.43
N PRO A 166 -31.71 21.18 -13.45
CA PRO A 166 -32.69 22.25 -13.55
C PRO A 166 -32.56 23.18 -12.34
N GLN A 167 -32.30 24.45 -12.56
CA GLN A 167 -32.23 25.59 -11.64
C GLN A 167 -32.02 25.23 -10.13
N ASP A 168 -33.12 25.19 -9.35
CA ASP A 168 -33.09 24.97 -7.90
C ASP A 168 -33.34 23.51 -7.48
N PHE A 169 -33.17 22.56 -8.40
CA PHE A 169 -33.35 21.12 -8.12
C PHE A 169 -32.12 20.51 -7.40
N PHE A 170 -31.86 20.98 -6.18
CA PHE A 170 -30.69 20.59 -5.38
C PHE A 170 -30.66 19.11 -5.05
N ALA A 171 -31.80 18.41 -5.07
CA ALA A 171 -31.86 16.96 -4.87
C ALA A 171 -31.12 16.16 -5.96
N CYS A 172 -30.83 16.76 -7.11
CA CYS A 172 -30.02 16.14 -8.18
C CYS A 172 -28.52 16.32 -8.00
N ASN A 173 -28.09 16.98 -6.92
CA ASN A 173 -26.67 17.11 -6.63
C ASN A 173 -26.14 15.84 -5.97
N ALA A 174 -25.17 15.19 -6.61
CA ALA A 174 -24.35 14.21 -5.93
C ALA A 174 -23.29 14.93 -5.04
N PRO A 175 -22.97 14.39 -3.86
CA PRO A 175 -21.87 14.92 -3.07
C PRO A 175 -20.54 14.61 -3.80
N ILE A 176 -19.83 15.66 -4.23
CA ILE A 176 -18.60 15.53 -5.01
C ILE A 176 -17.35 15.37 -4.12
N ALA A 177 -17.38 15.89 -2.89
CA ALA A 177 -16.23 15.81 -1.97
C ALA A 177 -15.70 14.39 -1.75
N PRO A 178 -16.55 13.36 -1.53
CA PRO A 178 -16.06 11.98 -1.41
C PRO A 178 -15.38 11.44 -2.68
N LEU A 179 -15.70 11.98 -3.87
CA LEU A 179 -15.03 11.60 -5.11
C LEU A 179 -13.63 12.22 -5.18
N TYR A 180 -13.49 13.48 -4.79
CA TYR A 180 -12.16 14.12 -4.68
C TYR A 180 -11.27 13.43 -3.66
N ASP A 181 -11.84 12.95 -2.54
CA ASP A 181 -11.09 12.23 -1.49
C ASP A 181 -10.43 10.92 -2.00
N ILE A 182 -10.96 10.35 -3.09
CA ILE A 182 -10.44 9.15 -3.75
C ILE A 182 -9.71 9.45 -5.06
N GLY A 183 -9.47 10.73 -5.37
CA GLY A 183 -8.70 11.16 -6.53
C GLY A 183 -9.48 11.23 -7.85
N VAL A 184 -10.82 11.23 -7.79
CA VAL A 184 -11.70 11.39 -8.97
C VAL A 184 -12.01 12.86 -9.19
N GLU A 185 -11.79 13.35 -10.40
CA GLU A 185 -12.13 14.71 -10.83
C GLU A 185 -13.49 14.75 -11.53
N ILE A 186 -14.18 15.88 -11.41
CA ILE A 186 -15.49 16.10 -12.06
C ILE A 186 -15.42 17.32 -12.96
N GLU A 187 -15.91 17.18 -14.16
CA GLU A 187 -16.06 18.25 -15.14
C GLU A 187 -17.54 18.32 -15.58
N GLU A 188 -18.18 19.47 -15.34
CA GLU A 188 -19.56 19.71 -15.72
C GLU A 188 -19.60 20.58 -16.99
N ASN A 189 -20.23 20.10 -18.02
CA ASN A 189 -20.42 20.79 -19.28
C ASN A 189 -21.92 21.03 -19.54
N SER A 190 -22.23 22.06 -20.31
CA SER A 190 -23.60 22.30 -20.76
C SER A 190 -23.96 21.33 -21.91
N GLU A 191 -25.27 21.19 -22.19
CA GLU A 191 -25.75 20.45 -23.36
C GLU A 191 -25.29 21.07 -24.67
N LEU A 192 -24.87 22.34 -24.63
CA LEU A 192 -24.40 23.09 -25.81
C LEU A 192 -22.91 22.78 -26.11
N ASP A 193 -22.21 22.08 -25.24
CA ASP A 193 -20.81 21.70 -25.41
C ASP A 193 -20.66 20.31 -26.10
N LEU A 194 -21.78 19.71 -26.47
CA LEU A 194 -21.86 18.52 -27.30
C LEU A 194 -21.83 18.93 -28.78
#